data_b6397491ccf32e04b476b45693798758
#
_entry.id   b6397491ccf32e04b476b45693798758
#
_cell.length_a   1.000
_cell.length_b   1.000
_cell.length_c   1.000
_cell.angle_alpha   90.00
_cell.angle_beta   90.00
_cell.angle_gamma   90.00
#
_symmetry.space_group_name_H-M   'P 1'
#
loop_
_entity.id
_entity.type
_entity.pdbx_description
1 polymer ?
#
loop_
_entity_poly.entity_id
_entity_poly.type
_entity_poly.pdbx_seq_one_letter_code
_entity_poly.pdbx_strand_id
1 'polypeptide(L)'
;MSSHRAEEIEASDTCTVARPADGKSAGRADASVPISPPRLGMRLWSAGLGRLLEIAPFLTTLVLLSVYPMLRYLLRDPFPAEVFRFGFISFWIGFLIVNMVRAQKTRQAILHAMEVDWLGRLRGLQAPLSHYAIFIPLKNETNRHVLYRTFRSVERLQYPKSLVTLIPIIEAEDRVTLEKLDEVVRQVAGRMQVEVFSYPTDRVPVKCKATSISTCGRWLTARIANGDFAGGPGGIRVLIIDADTLLHPQDLAFREYTHREEEAQAAARGVRGVVLQSLTTYTANYWKVPMLPRLHNTGFVLYQMGKMQSRGDYLVLGPGTSMDVGLFEAVDYFEPNRHNEDMQFRYKVVMEGYRVAPLKIPTWGQAPLSTQDSWGQIARWARGAVDAKFIVAYRQRFRDRRLPIANSKPVQALRALLANAMPPLTVLLPAQLILISWISPCVRDVWPTPVFLSPDVLALKHAGRSLCVSTMAVFNLVFQTIVLTSSTLLGMVVVPYTLKPIIYQRPPRRWRRGRTFLEWFRLVFTPINLHNYFLMATAQLYTQGKLALGLPITHTPVTRK
;
A
#
# COMPACT_ATOMS: atom_id res chain seq x y z
N MET A 1 9.25 54.71 -15.87
CA MET A 1 10.34 55.27 -15.05
C MET A 1 9.83 55.56 -13.66
N SER A 2 10.01 54.65 -12.72
CA SER A 2 10.02 54.94 -11.27
C SER A 2 10.71 53.75 -10.60
N SER A 3 11.86 54.07 -10.04
CA SER A 3 12.75 53.22 -9.25
C SER A 3 12.15 52.97 -7.91
N HIS A 4 11.91 51.73 -7.52
CA HIS A 4 11.75 51.34 -6.12
C HIS A 4 13.06 50.76 -5.59
N ARG A 5 13.68 51.48 -4.67
CA ARG A 5 14.78 51.05 -3.82
C ARG A 5 14.35 49.82 -3.01
N ALA A 6 15.17 48.81 -3.05
CA ALA A 6 15.13 47.70 -2.10
C ALA A 6 15.87 48.19 -0.83
N GLU A 7 15.20 48.27 0.29
CA GLU A 7 15.82 48.34 1.61
C GLU A 7 16.31 46.95 2.01
N GLU A 8 17.63 46.86 2.19
CA GLU A 8 18.28 45.73 2.87
C GLU A 8 17.92 45.77 4.34
N ILE A 9 17.14 44.84 4.79
CA ILE A 9 16.98 44.55 6.23
C ILE A 9 18.01 43.48 6.58
N GLU A 10 19.09 43.87 7.22
CA GLU A 10 19.97 42.98 7.96
C GLU A 10 19.19 42.35 9.12
N ALA A 11 18.78 41.10 8.94
CA ALA A 11 18.31 40.27 10.02
C ALA A 11 19.45 39.41 10.54
N SER A 12 20.09 39.89 11.57
CA SER A 12 20.94 39.09 12.46
C SER A 12 20.03 38.18 13.28
N ASP A 13 19.83 36.95 12.85
CA ASP A 13 19.21 35.95 13.69
C ASP A 13 20.05 34.66 13.69
N THR A 14 20.66 34.46 14.84
CA THR A 14 21.35 33.27 15.27
C THR A 14 20.37 32.11 15.35
N CYS A 15 20.33 31.29 14.29
CA CYS A 15 19.64 30.03 14.28
C CYS A 15 20.34 29.05 15.22
N THR A 16 19.84 28.88 16.42
CA THR A 16 20.26 27.83 17.36
C THR A 16 19.74 26.49 16.84
N VAL A 17 20.56 25.82 16.02
CA VAL A 17 20.49 24.36 15.89
C VAL A 17 20.81 23.83 17.28
N ALA A 18 19.84 23.27 17.99
CA ALA A 18 20.08 22.56 19.24
C ALA A 18 20.97 21.35 18.95
N ARG A 19 22.30 21.58 18.87
CA ARG A 19 23.27 20.52 19.09
C ARG A 19 23.11 20.07 20.54
N PRO A 20 23.19 18.79 20.84
CA PRO A 20 23.40 18.36 22.22
C PRO A 20 24.67 19.09 22.70
N ALA A 21 24.50 19.99 23.64
CA ALA A 21 25.58 20.73 24.26
C ALA A 21 26.64 19.74 24.77
N ASP A 22 27.88 20.04 24.44
CA ASP A 22 29.02 19.30 24.94
C ASP A 22 28.89 19.07 26.45
N GLY A 23 28.86 17.82 26.86
CA GLY A 23 29.33 17.34 28.16
C GLY A 23 28.51 17.64 29.40
N LYS A 24 27.31 18.26 29.33
CA LYS A 24 26.40 18.27 30.47
C LYS A 24 25.11 17.57 30.07
N SER A 25 24.81 16.51 30.78
CA SER A 25 23.64 15.68 30.69
C SER A 25 22.35 16.47 30.51
N ALA A 26 22.05 16.91 29.27
CA ALA A 26 20.67 16.96 28.86
C ALA A 26 20.17 15.54 29.15
N GLY A 27 19.24 15.39 30.08
CA GLY A 27 18.88 14.09 30.64
C GLY A 27 18.81 13.07 29.51
N ARG A 28 19.77 12.15 29.48
CA ARG A 28 19.66 10.94 28.71
C ARG A 28 18.29 10.41 29.11
N ALA A 29 17.29 10.73 28.28
CA ALA A 29 16.04 10.01 28.34
C ALA A 29 16.51 8.57 28.25
N ASP A 30 16.49 7.94 29.41
CA ASP A 30 16.99 6.59 29.57
C ASP A 30 16.16 5.77 28.59
N ALA A 31 16.71 5.52 27.40
CA ALA A 31 16.09 4.72 26.37
C ALA A 31 15.96 3.25 26.81
N SER A 32 16.12 3.04 28.10
CA SER A 32 15.84 1.83 28.84
C SER A 32 14.35 1.62 29.15
N VAL A 33 13.43 2.26 28.38
CA VAL A 33 12.08 1.69 28.33
C VAL A 33 12.26 0.28 27.78
N PRO A 34 12.15 -0.75 28.61
CA PRO A 34 12.38 -2.10 28.16
C PRO A 34 11.42 -2.33 27.01
N ILE A 35 11.96 -2.58 25.81
CA ILE A 35 11.17 -3.06 24.69
C ILE A 35 10.62 -4.38 25.17
N SER A 36 9.42 -4.32 25.78
CA SER A 36 8.77 -5.53 26.24
C SER A 36 8.71 -6.46 25.04
N PRO A 37 9.24 -7.69 25.16
CA PRO A 37 9.21 -8.63 24.05
C PRO A 37 7.77 -8.69 23.56
N PRO A 38 7.56 -8.75 22.25
CA PRO A 38 6.22 -8.76 21.68
C PRO A 38 5.39 -9.73 22.50
N ARG A 39 4.22 -9.29 22.97
CA ARG A 39 3.32 -10.10 23.80
C ARG A 39 2.71 -11.22 22.95
N LEU A 40 3.57 -11.97 22.27
CA LEU A 40 3.28 -13.22 21.61
C LEU A 40 2.97 -14.25 22.70
N GLY A 41 1.76 -14.13 23.24
CA GLY A 41 1.25 -15.03 24.24
C GLY A 41 0.96 -16.38 23.65
N MET A 42 1.99 -17.07 23.14
CA MET A 42 1.84 -18.49 22.89
C MET A 42 3.17 -19.19 22.66
N ARG A 43 3.71 -19.73 23.74
CA ARG A 43 4.65 -20.86 23.67
C ARG A 43 3.99 -22.19 23.27
N LEU A 44 2.67 -22.22 22.97
CA LEU A 44 1.87 -23.44 22.86
C LEU A 44 1.24 -23.72 21.50
N TRP A 45 1.51 -22.90 20.49
CA TRP A 45 1.13 -23.33 19.14
C TRP A 45 2.27 -24.19 18.61
N SER A 46 1.97 -25.48 18.45
CA SER A 46 2.90 -26.42 17.84
C SER A 46 3.55 -25.75 16.64
N ALA A 47 4.85 -25.87 16.49
CA ALA A 47 5.60 -25.37 15.34
C ALA A 47 4.88 -25.69 14.01
N GLY A 48 4.09 -26.78 13.99
CA GLY A 48 3.29 -27.22 12.86
C GLY A 48 2.17 -26.28 12.44
N LEU A 49 1.34 -25.76 13.36
CA LEU A 49 0.23 -24.88 12.95
C LEU A 49 0.74 -23.50 12.48
N GLY A 50 1.77 -22.95 13.15
CA GLY A 50 2.43 -21.74 12.69
C GLY A 50 2.98 -21.91 11.28
N ARG A 51 3.57 -23.07 10.99
CA ARG A 51 4.07 -23.43 9.67
C ARG A 51 2.95 -23.59 8.65
N LEU A 52 1.86 -24.26 9.02
CA LEU A 52 0.68 -24.40 8.16
C LEU A 52 0.11 -23.03 7.75
N LEU A 53 0.01 -22.09 8.66
CA LEU A 53 -0.48 -20.73 8.35
C LEU A 53 0.47 -19.95 7.44
N GLU A 54 1.78 -20.19 7.49
CA GLU A 54 2.75 -19.57 6.58
C GLU A 54 2.62 -20.10 5.15
N ILE A 55 2.37 -21.40 4.98
CA ILE A 55 2.26 -22.04 3.67
C ILE A 55 0.83 -22.01 3.10
N ALA A 56 -0.18 -21.73 3.92
CA ALA A 56 -1.58 -21.76 3.52
C ALA A 56 -1.90 -20.88 2.29
N PRO A 57 -1.38 -19.64 2.12
CA PRO A 57 -1.62 -18.87 0.91
C PRO A 57 -1.09 -19.55 -0.35
N PHE A 58 0.07 -20.19 -0.28
CA PHE A 58 0.67 -20.95 -1.38
C PHE A 58 -0.17 -22.18 -1.74
N LEU A 59 -0.56 -22.98 -0.73
CA LEU A 59 -1.42 -24.14 -0.92
C LEU A 59 -2.79 -23.75 -1.49
N THR A 60 -3.40 -22.67 -0.98
CA THR A 60 -4.66 -22.14 -1.50
C THR A 60 -4.53 -21.77 -2.98
N THR A 61 -3.44 -21.11 -3.35
CA THR A 61 -3.15 -20.77 -4.75
C THR A 61 -3.04 -22.03 -5.61
N LEU A 62 -2.28 -23.03 -5.17
CA LEU A 62 -2.12 -24.30 -5.91
C LEU A 62 -3.43 -25.05 -6.06
N VAL A 63 -4.22 -25.16 -4.98
CA VAL A 63 -5.52 -25.84 -5.01
C VAL A 63 -6.45 -25.15 -6.02
N LEU A 64 -6.57 -23.83 -5.95
CA LEU A 64 -7.45 -23.08 -6.85
C LEU A 64 -6.97 -23.12 -8.30
N LEU A 65 -5.65 -23.13 -8.55
CA LEU A 65 -5.10 -23.33 -9.89
C LEU A 65 -5.36 -24.76 -10.43
N SER A 66 -5.49 -25.75 -9.55
CA SER A 66 -5.76 -27.13 -9.94
C SER A 66 -7.23 -27.38 -10.29
N VAL A 67 -8.16 -26.50 -9.88
CA VAL A 67 -9.61 -26.70 -10.09
C VAL A 67 -9.96 -26.86 -11.57
N TYR A 68 -9.49 -25.97 -12.42
CA TYR A 68 -9.82 -26.03 -13.85
C TYR A 68 -9.24 -27.26 -14.57
N PRO A 69 -7.94 -27.59 -14.44
CA PRO A 69 -7.40 -28.83 -14.97
C PRO A 69 -8.14 -30.06 -14.44
N MET A 70 -8.44 -30.06 -13.13
CA MET A 70 -9.16 -31.17 -12.52
C MET A 70 -10.57 -31.33 -13.13
N LEU A 71 -11.34 -30.25 -13.25
CA LEU A 71 -12.64 -30.27 -13.91
C LEU A 71 -12.52 -30.73 -15.38
N ARG A 72 -11.48 -30.26 -16.09
CA ARG A 72 -11.28 -30.54 -17.51
C ARG A 72 -10.87 -32.00 -17.79
N TYR A 73 -9.98 -32.55 -16.94
CA TYR A 73 -9.34 -33.84 -17.24
C TYR A 73 -9.86 -34.99 -16.36
N LEU A 74 -10.22 -34.76 -15.09
CA LEU A 74 -10.70 -35.83 -14.21
C LEU A 74 -12.18 -36.14 -14.40
N LEU A 75 -13.02 -35.13 -14.62
CA LEU A 75 -14.46 -35.34 -14.79
C LEU A 75 -14.81 -35.88 -16.18
N ARG A 76 -13.84 -35.94 -17.11
CA ARG A 76 -14.04 -36.40 -18.50
C ARG A 76 -15.18 -35.68 -19.25
N ASP A 77 -15.78 -34.69 -18.61
CA ASP A 77 -16.82 -33.84 -19.18
C ASP A 77 -16.27 -32.39 -19.25
N PRO A 78 -16.07 -31.83 -20.43
CA PRO A 78 -15.55 -30.48 -20.58
C PRO A 78 -16.55 -29.38 -20.17
N PHE A 79 -17.85 -29.70 -20.08
CA PHE A 79 -18.89 -28.72 -19.83
C PHE A 79 -18.72 -27.99 -18.48
N PRO A 80 -18.50 -28.66 -17.33
CA PRO A 80 -18.26 -27.99 -16.06
C PRO A 80 -17.02 -27.06 -16.07
N ALA A 81 -15.98 -27.45 -16.80
CA ALA A 81 -14.78 -26.63 -16.95
C ALA A 81 -15.07 -25.36 -17.77
N GLU A 82 -15.88 -25.43 -18.82
CA GLU A 82 -16.28 -24.27 -19.62
C GLU A 82 -17.22 -23.34 -18.85
N VAL A 83 -18.14 -23.86 -18.07
CA VAL A 83 -19.00 -23.08 -17.16
C VAL A 83 -18.16 -22.35 -16.11
N PHE A 84 -17.20 -23.06 -15.50
CA PHE A 84 -16.27 -22.45 -14.55
C PHE A 84 -15.46 -21.32 -15.21
N ARG A 85 -14.93 -21.56 -16.41
CA ARG A 85 -14.16 -20.57 -17.18
C ARG A 85 -14.99 -19.32 -17.45
N PHE A 86 -16.20 -19.49 -17.97
CA PHE A 86 -17.12 -18.38 -18.26
C PHE A 86 -17.45 -17.58 -16.99
N GLY A 87 -17.85 -18.26 -15.92
CA GLY A 87 -18.19 -17.64 -14.66
C GLY A 87 -17.01 -16.85 -14.05
N PHE A 88 -15.82 -17.44 -14.10
CA PHE A 88 -14.61 -16.80 -13.59
C PHE A 88 -14.24 -15.54 -14.39
N ILE A 89 -14.28 -15.62 -15.72
CA ILE A 89 -13.98 -14.45 -16.57
C ILE A 89 -15.03 -13.37 -16.39
N SER A 90 -16.31 -13.73 -16.35
CA SER A 90 -17.40 -12.78 -16.12
C SER A 90 -17.28 -12.08 -14.76
N PHE A 91 -16.94 -12.84 -13.72
CA PHE A 91 -16.64 -12.27 -12.39
C PHE A 91 -15.50 -11.25 -12.43
N TRP A 92 -14.39 -11.58 -13.11
CA TRP A 92 -13.25 -10.68 -13.22
C TRP A 92 -13.57 -9.40 -13.97
N ILE A 93 -14.32 -9.51 -15.05
CA ILE A 93 -14.76 -8.36 -15.83
C ILE A 93 -15.66 -7.47 -14.98
N GLY A 94 -16.65 -8.05 -14.32
CA GLY A 94 -17.52 -7.33 -13.40
C GLY A 94 -16.72 -6.63 -12.30
N PHE A 95 -15.74 -7.32 -11.71
CA PHE A 95 -14.85 -6.76 -10.71
C PHE A 95 -14.05 -5.57 -11.25
N LEU A 96 -13.47 -5.67 -12.44
CA LEU A 96 -12.72 -4.57 -13.07
C LEU A 96 -13.63 -3.37 -13.35
N ILE A 97 -14.81 -3.57 -13.95
CA ILE A 97 -15.78 -2.51 -14.25
C ILE A 97 -16.18 -1.79 -12.96
N VAL A 98 -16.57 -2.54 -11.94
CA VAL A 98 -16.96 -1.95 -10.63
C VAL A 98 -15.82 -1.13 -10.03
N ASN A 99 -14.58 -1.63 -10.08
CA ASN A 99 -13.43 -0.88 -9.58
C ASN A 99 -13.14 0.38 -10.42
N MET A 100 -13.30 0.33 -11.75
CA MET A 100 -13.16 1.50 -12.61
C MET A 100 -14.22 2.57 -12.30
N VAL A 101 -15.49 2.18 -12.15
CA VAL A 101 -16.57 3.11 -11.77
C VAL A 101 -16.29 3.74 -10.41
N ARG A 102 -15.88 2.93 -9.44
CA ARG A 102 -15.49 3.43 -8.12
C ARG A 102 -14.29 4.38 -8.18
N ALA A 103 -13.28 4.06 -8.98
CA ALA A 103 -12.12 4.92 -9.19
C ALA A 103 -12.50 6.29 -9.77
N GLN A 104 -13.48 6.35 -10.69
CA GLN A 104 -13.99 7.61 -11.23
C GLN A 104 -14.66 8.47 -10.14
N LYS A 105 -15.51 7.88 -9.31
CA LYS A 105 -16.12 8.59 -8.18
C LYS A 105 -15.08 9.12 -7.21
N THR A 106 -14.06 8.30 -6.92
CA THR A 106 -12.94 8.69 -6.05
C THR A 106 -12.13 9.83 -6.68
N ARG A 107 -11.91 9.80 -8.00
CA ARG A 107 -11.22 10.88 -8.73
C ARG A 107 -11.87 12.25 -8.48
N GLN A 108 -13.19 12.35 -8.61
CA GLN A 108 -13.90 13.60 -8.36
C GLN A 108 -13.67 14.11 -6.94
N ALA A 109 -13.76 13.22 -5.95
CA ALA A 109 -13.51 13.57 -4.56
C ALA A 109 -12.05 14.00 -4.30
N ILE A 110 -11.08 13.36 -4.96
CA ILE A 110 -9.67 13.75 -4.87
C ILE A 110 -9.44 15.14 -5.46
N LEU A 111 -9.99 15.42 -6.65
CA LEU A 111 -9.85 16.74 -7.27
C LEU A 111 -10.46 17.83 -6.38
N HIS A 112 -11.65 17.59 -5.87
CA HIS A 112 -12.28 18.50 -4.91
C HIS A 112 -11.39 18.73 -3.67
N ALA A 113 -10.82 17.66 -3.10
CA ALA A 113 -9.93 17.77 -1.94
C ALA A 113 -8.65 18.59 -2.24
N MET A 114 -8.16 18.55 -3.49
CA MET A 114 -6.96 19.30 -3.88
C MET A 114 -7.23 20.78 -4.17
N GLU A 115 -8.45 21.16 -4.51
CA GLU A 115 -8.82 22.51 -4.96
C GLU A 115 -9.40 23.38 -3.84
N VAL A 116 -10.01 22.76 -2.83
CA VAL A 116 -10.70 23.48 -1.73
C VAL A 116 -9.72 24.06 -0.71
N ASP A 117 -9.98 25.27 -0.27
CA ASP A 117 -9.31 25.86 0.91
C ASP A 117 -9.84 25.25 2.21
N TRP A 118 -9.23 24.14 2.61
CA TRP A 118 -9.61 23.42 3.82
C TRP A 118 -9.24 24.17 5.10
N LEU A 119 -8.14 24.96 5.06
CA LEU A 119 -7.76 25.75 6.21
C LEU A 119 -8.76 26.88 6.48
N GLY A 120 -9.24 27.53 5.42
CA GLY A 120 -10.32 28.53 5.51
C GLY A 120 -11.60 27.91 6.07
N ARG A 121 -11.97 26.71 5.63
CA ARG A 121 -13.12 25.97 6.20
C ARG A 121 -12.96 25.63 7.68
N LEU A 122 -11.79 25.15 8.09
CA LEU A 122 -11.50 24.86 9.50
C LEU A 122 -11.59 26.10 10.37
N ARG A 123 -11.08 27.24 9.88
CA ARG A 123 -11.20 28.53 10.56
C ARG A 123 -12.65 28.99 10.70
N GLY A 124 -13.44 28.83 9.64
CA GLY A 124 -14.88 29.14 9.67
C GLY A 124 -15.66 28.29 10.69
N LEU A 125 -15.22 27.06 10.94
CA LEU A 125 -15.76 26.18 11.98
C LEU A 125 -15.21 26.46 13.38
N GLN A 126 -14.32 27.43 13.53
CA GLN A 126 -13.59 27.72 14.78
C GLN A 126 -12.96 26.46 15.42
N ALA A 127 -12.56 25.53 14.57
CA ALA A 127 -12.07 24.23 15.00
C ALA A 127 -10.64 24.37 15.59
N PRO A 128 -10.38 23.84 16.80
CA PRO A 128 -9.03 23.83 17.36
C PRO A 128 -8.14 22.94 16.49
N LEU A 129 -6.99 23.44 16.04
CA LEU A 129 -6.08 22.72 15.16
C LEU A 129 -5.12 21.81 15.94
N SER A 130 -4.90 20.61 15.44
CA SER A 130 -3.95 19.66 16.02
C SER A 130 -2.50 20.01 15.62
N HIS A 131 -1.55 19.67 16.47
CA HIS A 131 -0.13 19.69 16.12
C HIS A 131 0.25 18.39 15.39
N TYR A 132 0.86 18.50 14.22
CA TYR A 132 1.32 17.36 13.45
C TYR A 132 2.81 17.08 13.65
N ALA A 133 3.13 15.95 14.26
CA ALA A 133 4.48 15.39 14.29
C ALA A 133 4.66 14.48 13.04
N ILE A 134 5.45 14.95 12.07
CA ILE A 134 5.65 14.26 10.79
C ILE A 134 6.90 13.40 10.88
N PHE A 135 6.74 12.08 10.92
CA PHE A 135 7.82 11.10 11.01
C PHE A 135 8.35 10.74 9.62
N ILE A 136 9.67 10.88 9.44
CA ILE A 136 10.38 10.46 8.23
C ILE A 136 11.49 9.47 8.61
N PRO A 137 11.24 8.16 8.55
CA PRO A 137 12.32 7.18 8.75
C PRO A 137 13.30 7.25 7.59
N LEU A 138 14.57 7.47 7.91
CA LEU A 138 15.69 7.60 6.97
C LEU A 138 16.66 6.44 7.16
N LYS A 139 17.20 5.91 6.05
CA LYS A 139 18.22 4.88 6.08
C LYS A 139 19.02 4.87 4.78
N ASN A 140 20.33 5.06 4.89
CA ASN A 140 21.26 5.08 3.75
C ASN A 140 20.82 6.05 2.64
N GLU A 141 20.27 7.21 3.00
CA GLU A 141 19.80 8.22 2.05
C GLU A 141 20.99 9.03 1.51
N THR A 142 21.43 8.67 0.33
CA THR A 142 22.57 9.33 -0.32
C THR A 142 22.19 10.50 -1.21
N ASN A 143 20.91 10.61 -1.58
CA ASN A 143 20.41 11.61 -2.52
C ASN A 143 19.76 12.80 -1.81
N ARG A 144 20.55 13.84 -1.51
CA ARG A 144 20.06 15.07 -0.89
C ARG A 144 18.88 15.74 -1.62
N HIS A 145 18.82 15.62 -2.96
CA HIS A 145 17.72 16.23 -3.72
C HIS A 145 16.37 15.57 -3.44
N VAL A 146 16.36 14.28 -3.14
CA VAL A 146 15.14 13.57 -2.75
C VAL A 146 14.67 14.11 -1.40
N LEU A 147 15.54 14.13 -0.39
CA LEU A 147 15.23 14.68 0.93
C LEU A 147 14.77 16.14 0.85
N TYR A 148 15.52 16.98 0.13
CA TYR A 148 15.18 18.40 -0.04
C TYR A 148 13.77 18.59 -0.65
N ARG A 149 13.41 17.80 -1.66
CA ARG A 149 12.06 17.86 -2.26
C ARG A 149 10.97 17.48 -1.27
N THR A 150 11.20 16.48 -0.44
CA THR A 150 10.27 16.06 0.62
C THR A 150 10.11 17.15 1.65
N PHE A 151 11.18 17.72 2.18
CA PHE A 151 11.16 18.84 3.12
C PHE A 151 10.46 20.08 2.54
N ARG A 152 10.77 20.44 1.29
CA ARG A 152 10.09 21.52 0.56
C ARG A 152 8.60 21.25 0.35
N SER A 153 8.15 20.02 0.24
CA SER A 153 6.73 19.70 0.17
C SER A 153 6.03 19.96 1.50
N VAL A 154 6.69 19.65 2.62
CA VAL A 154 6.20 19.94 3.98
C VAL A 154 6.20 21.45 4.24
N GLU A 155 7.25 22.17 3.86
CA GLU A 155 7.33 23.64 3.98
C GLU A 155 6.17 24.33 3.24
N ARG A 156 5.71 23.78 2.12
CA ARG A 156 4.60 24.35 1.30
C ARG A 156 3.20 24.01 1.79
N LEU A 157 3.08 23.23 2.86
CA LEU A 157 1.77 22.89 3.42
C LEU A 157 1.05 24.15 3.89
N GLN A 158 -0.20 24.28 3.52
CA GLN A 158 -1.10 25.35 3.95
C GLN A 158 -1.70 24.98 5.32
N TYR A 159 -0.85 25.06 6.34
CA TYR A 159 -1.18 24.78 7.74
C TYR A 159 -0.27 25.65 8.63
N PRO A 160 -0.70 26.06 9.84
CA PRO A 160 0.15 26.88 10.71
C PRO A 160 1.50 26.22 11.01
N LYS A 161 2.60 26.90 10.70
CA LYS A 161 3.95 26.30 10.83
C LYS A 161 4.32 25.97 12.27
N SER A 162 3.80 26.73 13.22
CA SER A 162 3.95 26.46 14.67
C SER A 162 3.28 25.16 15.12
N LEU A 163 2.38 24.60 14.32
CA LEU A 163 1.68 23.34 14.58
C LEU A 163 2.18 22.19 13.71
N VAL A 164 3.39 22.31 13.14
CA VAL A 164 4.00 21.27 12.32
C VAL A 164 5.46 21.09 12.73
N THR A 165 5.79 19.92 13.27
CA THR A 165 7.18 19.52 13.55
C THR A 165 7.55 18.35 12.64
N LEU A 166 8.58 18.54 11.83
CA LEU A 166 9.15 17.46 11.01
C LEU A 166 10.18 16.71 11.84
N ILE A 167 10.02 15.40 11.95
CA ILE A 167 10.89 14.54 12.76
C ILE A 167 11.56 13.50 11.86
N PRO A 168 12.72 13.82 11.26
CA PRO A 168 13.57 12.82 10.61
C PRO A 168 14.06 11.82 11.66
N ILE A 169 13.90 10.51 11.35
CA ILE A 169 14.26 9.42 12.24
C ILE A 169 15.46 8.70 11.62
N ILE A 170 16.58 8.62 12.35
CA ILE A 170 17.83 8.11 11.80
C ILE A 170 18.52 7.15 12.75
N GLU A 171 19.20 6.14 12.20
CA GLU A 171 20.12 5.30 12.97
C GLU A 171 21.38 6.12 13.33
N ALA A 172 21.80 6.13 14.60
CA ALA A 172 22.93 6.98 15.07
C ALA A 172 24.24 6.68 14.32
N GLU A 173 24.38 5.47 13.81
CA GLU A 173 25.56 5.01 13.08
C GLU A 173 25.53 5.40 11.59
N ASP A 174 24.39 5.87 11.05
CA ASP A 174 24.26 6.26 9.63
C ASP A 174 24.77 7.69 9.39
N ARG A 175 26.08 7.84 9.44
CA ARG A 175 26.76 9.15 9.26
C ARG A 175 26.49 9.76 7.89
N VAL A 176 26.40 8.92 6.83
CA VAL A 176 26.17 9.40 5.46
C VAL A 176 24.82 10.11 5.35
N THR A 177 23.77 9.52 5.90
CA THR A 177 22.45 10.15 5.91
C THR A 177 22.44 11.38 6.81
N LEU A 178 23.13 11.35 7.98
CA LEU A 178 23.24 12.50 8.90
C LEU A 178 23.82 13.72 8.20
N GLU A 179 24.96 13.58 7.50
CA GLU A 179 25.60 14.67 6.77
C GLU A 179 24.66 15.29 5.72
N LYS A 180 23.95 14.46 4.94
CA LYS A 180 22.99 14.94 3.94
C LYS A 180 21.77 15.59 4.58
N LEU A 181 21.31 15.06 5.70
CA LEU A 181 20.21 15.63 6.46
C LEU A 181 20.58 17.02 6.99
N ASP A 182 21.76 17.19 7.58
CA ASP A 182 22.25 18.48 8.08
C ASP A 182 22.31 19.55 6.99
N GLU A 183 22.73 19.17 5.76
CA GLU A 183 22.72 20.07 4.61
C GLU A 183 21.29 20.54 4.27
N VAL A 184 20.32 19.61 4.30
CA VAL A 184 18.91 19.90 3.96
C VAL A 184 18.23 20.71 5.08
N VAL A 185 18.48 20.36 6.33
CA VAL A 185 17.93 21.08 7.50
C VAL A 185 18.37 22.54 7.48
N ARG A 186 19.67 22.81 7.23
CA ARG A 186 20.18 24.20 7.09
C ARG A 186 19.46 24.99 5.99
N GLN A 187 19.06 24.34 4.89
CA GLN A 187 18.36 25.02 3.78
C GLN A 187 16.90 25.38 4.11
N VAL A 188 16.28 24.70 5.07
CA VAL A 188 14.89 24.95 5.50
C VAL A 188 14.80 25.60 6.87
N ALA A 189 15.93 25.85 7.52
CA ALA A 189 16.02 26.50 8.82
C ALA A 189 15.27 27.84 8.85
N GLY A 190 14.57 28.14 9.94
CA GLY A 190 13.75 29.34 10.12
C GLY A 190 12.40 29.33 9.39
N ARG A 191 12.16 28.35 8.48
CA ARG A 191 10.90 28.26 7.72
C ARG A 191 9.96 27.17 8.22
N MET A 192 10.48 26.21 8.97
CA MET A 192 9.72 25.12 9.56
C MET A 192 10.45 24.55 10.77
N GLN A 193 9.71 23.95 11.69
CA GLN A 193 10.28 23.25 12.83
C GLN A 193 10.79 21.89 12.38
N VAL A 194 12.06 21.59 12.63
CA VAL A 194 12.69 20.29 12.36
C VAL A 194 13.38 19.81 13.63
N GLU A 195 13.05 18.61 14.07
CA GLU A 195 13.66 17.96 15.22
C GLU A 195 14.17 16.59 14.84
N VAL A 196 15.50 16.41 14.80
CA VAL A 196 16.12 15.16 14.38
C VAL A 196 16.10 14.16 15.53
N PHE A 197 15.45 13.03 15.35
CA PHE A 197 15.48 11.92 16.29
C PHE A 197 16.50 10.87 15.86
N SER A 198 17.54 10.70 16.67
CA SER A 198 18.59 9.70 16.44
C SER A 198 18.54 8.63 17.53
N TYR A 199 18.63 7.35 17.14
CA TYR A 199 18.62 6.23 18.07
C TYR A 199 19.75 5.22 17.78
N PRO A 200 20.36 4.63 18.83
CA PRO A 200 21.41 3.63 18.67
C PRO A 200 20.81 2.28 18.23
N THR A 201 21.44 1.62 17.28
CA THR A 201 20.94 0.35 16.72
C THR A 201 21.36 -0.89 17.49
N ASP A 202 22.31 -0.78 18.40
CA ASP A 202 22.75 -1.85 19.32
C ASP A 202 21.67 -2.24 20.33
N ARG A 203 20.75 -1.31 20.63
CA ARG A 203 19.65 -1.50 21.59
C ARG A 203 18.35 -2.00 20.99
N VAL A 204 18.28 -2.23 19.68
CA VAL A 204 17.07 -2.69 19.02
C VAL A 204 17.24 -4.09 18.49
N PRO A 205 16.25 -4.99 18.69
CA PRO A 205 16.37 -6.39 18.29
C PRO A 205 16.43 -6.57 16.77
N VAL A 206 15.81 -5.66 16.01
CA VAL A 206 15.78 -5.72 14.54
C VAL A 206 15.86 -4.32 13.95
N LYS A 207 16.79 -4.12 13.03
CA LYS A 207 16.95 -2.87 12.27
C LYS A 207 15.96 -2.83 11.11
N CYS A 208 14.82 -2.18 11.29
CA CYS A 208 13.80 -2.02 10.25
C CYS A 208 13.02 -0.71 10.45
N LYS A 209 12.27 -0.32 9.41
CA LYS A 209 11.44 0.89 9.42
C LYS A 209 10.44 0.90 10.58
N ALA A 210 9.83 -0.24 10.89
CA ALA A 210 8.90 -0.37 12.02
C ALA A 210 9.56 -0.03 13.35
N THR A 211 10.79 -0.50 13.57
CA THR A 211 11.57 -0.19 14.77
C THR A 211 11.84 1.30 14.90
N SER A 212 12.28 1.94 13.80
CA SER A 212 12.54 3.39 13.78
C SER A 212 11.30 4.18 14.19
N ILE A 213 10.16 3.89 13.55
CA ILE A 213 8.88 4.57 13.80
C ILE A 213 8.41 4.32 15.24
N SER A 214 8.51 3.08 15.74
CA SER A 214 8.05 2.72 17.09
C SER A 214 8.91 3.34 18.19
N THR A 215 10.23 3.37 17.99
CA THR A 215 11.15 4.00 18.94
C THR A 215 10.90 5.52 19.01
N CYS A 216 10.74 6.17 17.86
CA CYS A 216 10.38 7.59 17.79
C CYS A 216 9.00 7.87 18.41
N GLY A 217 8.02 6.98 18.18
CA GLY A 217 6.69 7.09 18.79
C GLY A 217 6.76 7.08 20.32
N ARG A 218 7.49 6.13 20.91
CA ARG A 218 7.70 6.07 22.36
C ARG A 218 8.43 7.30 22.90
N TRP A 219 9.45 7.76 22.20
CA TRP A 219 10.16 8.99 22.55
C TRP A 219 9.23 10.20 22.53
N LEU A 220 8.40 10.34 21.49
CA LEU A 220 7.44 11.44 21.41
C LEU A 220 6.42 11.38 22.54
N THR A 221 5.85 10.20 22.82
CA THR A 221 4.89 10.01 23.92
C THR A 221 5.50 10.35 25.27
N ALA A 222 6.74 9.94 25.53
CA ALA A 222 7.45 10.29 26.77
C ALA A 222 7.65 11.82 26.90
N ARG A 223 8.02 12.51 25.82
CA ARG A 223 8.17 13.97 25.82
C ARG A 223 6.85 14.71 26.05
N ILE A 224 5.76 14.20 25.49
CA ILE A 224 4.41 14.75 25.73
C ILE A 224 4.06 14.60 27.21
N ALA A 225 4.28 13.42 27.78
CA ALA A 225 4.00 13.14 29.20
C ALA A 225 4.83 14.03 30.14
N ASN A 226 6.05 14.37 29.76
CA ASN A 226 6.95 15.26 30.53
C ASN A 226 6.67 16.77 30.29
N GLY A 227 5.77 17.12 29.36
CA GLY A 227 5.51 18.52 28.98
C GLY A 227 6.56 19.12 28.04
N ASP A 228 7.53 18.35 27.54
CA ASP A 228 8.62 18.82 26.68
C ASP A 228 8.21 18.97 25.20
N PHE A 229 7.02 18.51 24.83
CA PHE A 229 6.46 18.66 23.50
C PHE A 229 5.08 19.28 23.58
N ALA A 230 4.97 20.54 23.15
CA ALA A 230 3.72 21.28 23.19
C ALA A 230 2.74 20.77 22.14
N GLY A 231 1.57 20.36 22.60
CA GLY A 231 0.45 20.04 21.70
C GLY A 231 -0.23 21.27 21.15
N GLY A 232 -0.92 21.12 20.03
CA GLY A 232 -1.89 22.12 19.57
C GLY A 232 -3.20 22.02 20.38
N PRO A 233 -4.06 23.03 20.30
CA PRO A 233 -5.37 23.01 20.99
C PRO A 233 -6.28 21.86 20.56
N GLY A 234 -6.02 21.24 19.39
CA GLY A 234 -6.70 20.03 18.89
C GLY A 234 -5.99 18.71 19.23
N GLY A 235 -4.93 18.73 20.07
CA GLY A 235 -4.13 17.56 20.41
C GLY A 235 -2.91 17.38 19.52
N ILE A 236 -2.31 16.20 19.56
CA ILE A 236 -1.12 15.85 18.77
C ILE A 236 -1.46 14.66 17.86
N ARG A 237 -1.14 14.80 16.58
CA ARG A 237 -1.30 13.75 15.56
C ARG A 237 0.06 13.38 14.97
N VAL A 238 0.26 12.10 14.78
CA VAL A 238 1.42 11.57 14.05
C VAL A 238 1.03 11.39 12.57
N LEU A 239 1.89 11.85 11.67
CA LEU A 239 1.83 11.57 10.24
C LEU A 239 3.13 10.88 9.82
N ILE A 240 3.02 9.71 9.20
CA ILE A 240 4.18 8.94 8.74
C ILE A 240 4.32 9.12 7.22
N ILE A 241 5.52 9.51 6.76
CA ILE A 241 5.86 9.60 5.34
C ILE A 241 7.22 8.96 5.07
N ASP A 242 7.47 8.58 3.83
CA ASP A 242 8.79 8.08 3.41
C ASP A 242 9.71 9.24 3.00
N ALA A 243 11.02 8.99 2.97
CA ALA A 243 12.05 9.96 2.59
C ALA A 243 11.83 10.64 1.22
N ASP A 244 11.09 10.00 0.33
CA ASP A 244 10.80 10.46 -1.04
C ASP A 244 9.33 10.87 -1.24
N THR A 245 8.55 10.95 -0.16
CA THR A 245 7.13 11.29 -0.21
C THR A 245 6.92 12.79 -0.35
N LEU A 246 6.11 13.18 -1.31
CA LEU A 246 5.67 14.57 -1.52
C LEU A 246 4.21 14.71 -1.08
N LEU A 247 3.93 15.76 -0.33
CA LEU A 247 2.59 16.08 0.16
C LEU A 247 1.95 17.20 -0.68
N HIS A 248 0.62 17.15 -0.81
CA HIS A 248 -0.14 18.23 -1.41
C HIS A 248 -0.22 19.43 -0.45
N PRO A 249 -0.21 20.69 -0.93
CA PRO A 249 -0.31 21.86 -0.04
C PRO A 249 -1.50 21.83 0.92
N GLN A 250 -2.63 21.26 0.51
CA GLN A 250 -3.84 21.11 1.32
C GLN A 250 -3.85 19.84 2.21
N ASP A 251 -2.81 19.01 2.21
CA ASP A 251 -2.83 17.69 2.86
C ASP A 251 -3.20 17.81 4.35
N LEU A 252 -2.47 18.57 5.16
CA LEU A 252 -2.72 18.63 6.60
C LEU A 252 -4.08 19.26 6.94
N ALA A 253 -4.48 20.30 6.23
CA ALA A 253 -5.77 20.95 6.47
C ALA A 253 -6.94 20.00 6.13
N PHE A 254 -6.87 19.30 4.98
CA PHE A 254 -7.86 18.30 4.63
C PHE A 254 -7.85 17.09 5.56
N ARG A 255 -6.68 16.68 6.02
CA ARG A 255 -6.49 15.61 6.98
C ARG A 255 -7.13 15.95 8.33
N GLU A 256 -6.90 17.16 8.83
CA GLU A 256 -7.52 17.64 10.06
C GLU A 256 -9.05 17.67 9.95
N TYR A 257 -9.58 18.19 8.85
CA TYR A 257 -11.01 18.18 8.57
C TYR A 257 -11.58 16.75 8.55
N THR A 258 -10.92 15.86 7.82
CA THR A 258 -11.38 14.46 7.69
C THR A 258 -11.26 13.68 9.01
N HIS A 259 -10.20 13.91 9.81
CA HIS A 259 -10.10 13.30 11.14
C HIS A 259 -11.32 13.62 11.98
N ARG A 260 -11.72 14.91 12.04
CA ARG A 260 -12.88 15.34 12.82
C ARG A 260 -14.17 14.69 12.35
N GLU A 261 -14.41 14.67 11.04
CA GLU A 261 -15.59 14.02 10.48
C GLU A 261 -15.61 12.52 10.79
N GLU A 262 -14.51 11.83 10.57
CA GLU A 262 -14.45 10.38 10.78
C GLU A 262 -14.45 10.01 12.27
N GLU A 263 -13.84 10.82 13.14
CA GLU A 263 -13.88 10.62 14.60
C GLU A 263 -15.30 10.82 15.15
N ALA A 264 -16.03 11.85 14.70
CA ALA A 264 -17.43 12.05 15.07
C ALA A 264 -18.32 10.87 14.62
N GLN A 265 -18.12 10.38 13.37
CA GLN A 265 -18.82 9.22 12.88
C GLN A 265 -18.42 7.92 13.61
N ALA A 266 -17.15 7.78 13.99
CA ALA A 266 -16.65 6.65 14.74
C ALA A 266 -17.24 6.61 16.16
N ALA A 267 -17.26 7.75 16.85
CA ALA A 267 -17.88 7.87 18.17
C ALA A 267 -19.37 7.50 18.15
N ALA A 268 -20.13 7.99 17.14
CA ALA A 268 -21.54 7.64 16.97
C ALA A 268 -21.76 6.13 16.73
N ARG A 269 -20.75 5.40 16.27
CA ARG A 269 -20.79 3.94 16.05
C ARG A 269 -20.14 3.11 17.15
N GLY A 270 -19.66 3.74 18.22
CA GLY A 270 -18.92 3.07 19.29
C GLY A 270 -17.52 2.60 18.89
N VAL A 271 -16.92 3.18 17.85
CA VAL A 271 -15.55 2.94 17.43
C VAL A 271 -14.61 3.85 18.22
N ARG A 272 -13.47 3.33 18.68
CA ARG A 272 -12.57 4.02 19.63
C ARG A 272 -11.79 5.19 19.04
N GLY A 273 -11.58 5.21 17.74
CA GLY A 273 -10.84 6.25 17.04
C GLY A 273 -10.52 5.85 15.61
N VAL A 274 -9.81 6.73 14.90
CA VAL A 274 -9.61 6.60 13.46
C VAL A 274 -8.15 6.78 13.09
N VAL A 275 -7.66 5.90 12.22
CA VAL A 275 -6.43 6.04 11.45
C VAL A 275 -6.79 6.48 10.05
N LEU A 276 -6.20 7.54 9.53
CA LEU A 276 -6.35 7.95 8.14
C LEU A 276 -5.18 7.48 7.28
N GLN A 277 -5.49 7.01 6.08
CA GLN A 277 -4.50 6.66 5.07
C GLN A 277 -4.76 7.40 3.78
N SER A 278 -3.79 8.19 3.31
CA SER A 278 -3.84 8.87 2.01
C SER A 278 -3.80 7.89 0.84
N LEU A 279 -4.20 8.37 -0.34
CA LEU A 279 -3.93 7.69 -1.60
C LEU A 279 -2.41 7.68 -1.87
N THR A 280 -1.76 6.56 -1.57
CA THR A 280 -0.33 6.40 -1.82
C THR A 280 -0.08 6.14 -3.29
N THR A 281 0.67 7.02 -3.95
CA THR A 281 1.00 6.88 -5.37
C THR A 281 2.51 6.87 -5.58
N TYR A 282 3.00 6.00 -6.44
CA TYR A 282 4.40 5.97 -6.85
C TYR A 282 4.56 6.67 -8.21
N THR A 283 4.15 7.95 -8.25
CA THR A 283 4.06 8.73 -9.50
C THR A 283 4.90 10.01 -9.51
N ALA A 284 5.73 10.24 -8.47
CA ALA A 284 6.60 11.41 -8.42
C ALA A 284 7.65 11.46 -9.56
N ASN A 285 8.03 10.30 -10.09
CA ASN A 285 8.95 10.12 -11.21
C ASN A 285 8.34 9.34 -12.40
N TYR A 286 7.01 9.33 -12.52
CA TYR A 286 6.21 8.46 -13.39
C TYR A 286 6.74 8.27 -14.82
N TRP A 287 7.12 9.38 -15.49
CA TRP A 287 7.56 9.33 -16.88
C TRP A 287 9.02 8.90 -17.09
N LYS A 288 9.80 8.79 -15.99
CA LYS A 288 11.16 8.27 -16.00
C LYS A 288 11.21 6.76 -15.76
N VAL A 289 10.12 6.19 -15.24
CA VAL A 289 10.01 4.79 -14.85
C VAL A 289 9.82 3.91 -16.08
N PRO A 290 10.46 2.74 -16.17
CA PRO A 290 10.22 1.75 -17.22
C PRO A 290 8.76 1.32 -17.28
N MET A 291 8.34 0.74 -18.41
CA MET A 291 6.94 0.44 -18.70
C MET A 291 6.33 -0.51 -17.65
N LEU A 292 7.02 -1.59 -17.27
CA LEU A 292 6.47 -2.59 -16.34
C LEU A 292 6.21 -2.04 -14.94
N PRO A 293 7.19 -1.38 -14.27
CA PRO A 293 6.93 -0.71 -13.00
C PRO A 293 5.84 0.37 -13.10
N ARG A 294 5.76 1.09 -14.23
CA ARG A 294 4.72 2.11 -14.47
C ARG A 294 3.33 1.50 -14.52
N LEU A 295 3.16 0.36 -15.20
CA LEU A 295 1.91 -0.39 -15.23
C LEU A 295 1.49 -0.87 -13.85
N HIS A 296 2.43 -1.45 -13.10
CA HIS A 296 2.19 -1.91 -11.74
C HIS A 296 1.66 -0.75 -10.87
N ASN A 297 2.36 0.38 -10.88
CA ASN A 297 1.95 1.56 -10.11
C ASN A 297 0.60 2.12 -10.55
N THR A 298 0.31 2.10 -11.85
CA THR A 298 -1.00 2.47 -12.40
C THR A 298 -2.11 1.60 -11.84
N GLY A 299 -1.94 0.28 -11.92
CA GLY A 299 -2.90 -0.70 -11.38
C GLY A 299 -3.09 -0.54 -9.87
N PHE A 300 -2.00 -0.32 -9.13
CA PHE A 300 -2.02 -0.12 -7.69
C PHE A 300 -2.81 1.15 -7.27
N VAL A 301 -2.63 2.26 -7.98
CA VAL A 301 -3.39 3.49 -7.74
C VAL A 301 -4.88 3.29 -8.03
N LEU A 302 -5.24 2.68 -9.17
CA LEU A 302 -6.63 2.39 -9.51
C LEU A 302 -7.30 1.46 -8.50
N TYR A 303 -6.60 0.43 -8.04
CA TYR A 303 -7.07 -0.48 -6.99
C TYR A 303 -7.36 0.28 -5.68
N GLN A 304 -6.45 1.13 -5.23
CA GLN A 304 -6.65 1.94 -4.03
C GLN A 304 -7.86 2.87 -4.18
N MET A 305 -7.99 3.57 -5.33
CA MET A 305 -9.12 4.45 -5.61
C MET A 305 -10.44 3.70 -5.58
N GLY A 306 -10.50 2.50 -6.17
CA GLY A 306 -11.67 1.63 -6.09
C GLY A 306 -11.99 1.20 -4.65
N LYS A 307 -10.95 0.88 -3.87
CA LYS A 307 -11.08 0.48 -2.47
C LYS A 307 -11.56 1.61 -1.56
N MET A 308 -11.21 2.88 -1.84
CA MET A 308 -11.67 4.04 -1.09
C MET A 308 -13.20 4.23 -1.07
N GLN A 309 -13.92 3.63 -2.02
CA GLN A 309 -15.39 3.63 -2.06
C GLN A 309 -16.02 2.44 -1.32
N SER A 310 -15.21 1.54 -0.76
CA SER A 310 -15.75 0.41 0.00
C SER A 310 -16.18 0.84 1.40
N ARG A 311 -17.24 0.19 1.94
CA ARG A 311 -17.75 0.46 3.29
C ARG A 311 -16.88 -0.11 4.42
N GLY A 312 -15.93 -0.97 4.12
CA GLY A 312 -15.05 -1.60 5.10
C GLY A 312 -13.81 -0.77 5.42
N ASP A 313 -13.00 -1.28 6.36
CA ASP A 313 -11.73 -0.67 6.70
C ASP A 313 -10.80 -0.56 5.49
N TYR A 314 -10.14 0.57 5.39
CA TYR A 314 -9.18 0.82 4.33
C TYR A 314 -7.84 0.11 4.60
N LEU A 315 -6.89 0.27 3.70
CA LEU A 315 -5.54 -0.26 3.81
C LEU A 315 -4.68 0.68 4.67
N VAL A 316 -3.61 0.18 5.27
CA VAL A 316 -2.47 0.98 5.74
C VAL A 316 -1.30 0.62 4.84
N LEU A 317 -0.66 1.62 4.25
CA LEU A 317 0.35 1.48 3.21
C LEU A 317 1.68 2.18 3.57
N GLY A 318 1.82 2.56 4.83
CA GLY A 318 2.98 3.26 5.35
C GLY A 318 2.90 4.78 5.08
N PRO A 319 3.39 5.30 3.94
CA PRO A 319 3.40 6.75 3.73
C PRO A 319 1.99 7.33 3.61
N GLY A 320 1.77 8.45 4.28
CA GLY A 320 0.47 9.12 4.36
C GLY A 320 -0.48 8.56 5.41
N THR A 321 0.00 7.69 6.30
CA THR A 321 -0.76 7.22 7.48
C THR A 321 -0.72 8.26 8.58
N SER A 322 -1.87 8.62 9.15
CA SER A 322 -1.93 9.51 10.31
C SER A 322 -2.95 9.08 11.34
N MET A 323 -2.68 9.40 12.59
CA MET A 323 -3.49 9.03 13.73
C MET A 323 -3.21 9.94 14.92
N ASP A 324 -4.10 9.95 15.90
CA ASP A 324 -3.84 10.52 17.20
C ASP A 324 -2.70 9.78 17.91
N VAL A 325 -1.85 10.52 18.65
CA VAL A 325 -0.70 9.96 19.35
C VAL A 325 -1.14 8.97 20.44
N GLY A 326 -2.24 9.22 21.12
CA GLY A 326 -2.79 8.30 22.14
C GLY A 326 -3.32 7.01 21.52
N LEU A 327 -3.91 7.07 20.31
CA LEU A 327 -4.25 5.85 19.56
C LEU A 327 -2.98 5.07 19.20
N PHE A 328 -1.94 5.75 18.73
CA PHE A 328 -0.68 5.12 18.34
C PHE A 328 -0.03 4.38 19.50
N GLU A 329 -0.04 4.98 20.70
CA GLU A 329 0.40 4.35 21.94
C GLU A 329 -0.51 3.18 22.36
N ALA A 330 -1.83 3.37 22.31
CA ALA A 330 -2.81 2.37 22.73
C ALA A 330 -2.69 1.05 21.95
N VAL A 331 -2.33 1.11 20.66
CA VAL A 331 -2.07 -0.09 19.84
C VAL A 331 -0.62 -0.58 19.93
N ASP A 332 0.22 0.01 20.80
CA ASP A 332 1.65 -0.33 20.98
C ASP A 332 2.46 -0.18 19.68
N TYR A 333 2.27 0.92 19.01
CA TYR A 333 3.04 1.33 17.83
C TYR A 333 3.09 0.27 16.72
N PHE A 334 4.10 0.32 15.83
CA PHE A 334 4.35 -0.73 14.84
C PHE A 334 5.05 -1.93 15.46
N GLU A 335 4.88 -3.10 14.88
CA GLU A 335 5.54 -4.33 15.33
C GLU A 335 7.00 -4.37 14.85
N PRO A 336 8.02 -4.31 15.75
CA PRO A 336 9.40 -4.05 15.35
C PRO A 336 10.09 -5.19 14.59
N ASN A 337 9.52 -6.36 14.54
CA ASN A 337 10.16 -7.55 13.97
C ASN A 337 9.57 -7.99 12.62
N ARG A 338 8.83 -7.10 11.93
CA ARG A 338 8.04 -7.50 10.76
C ARG A 338 8.39 -6.68 9.52
N HIS A 339 8.32 -7.34 8.38
CA HIS A 339 8.61 -6.74 7.08
C HIS A 339 7.39 -6.15 6.37
N ASN A 340 6.20 -6.43 6.88
CA ASN A 340 4.92 -5.93 6.37
C ASN A 340 4.24 -5.15 7.50
N GLU A 341 4.99 -4.23 8.08
CA GLU A 341 4.66 -3.51 9.29
C GLU A 341 3.36 -2.73 9.18
N ASP A 342 3.12 -2.13 8.03
CA ASP A 342 1.95 -1.32 7.73
C ASP A 342 0.66 -2.16 7.71
N MET A 343 0.65 -3.30 7.02
CA MET A 343 -0.50 -4.20 7.02
C MET A 343 -0.73 -4.83 8.39
N GLN A 344 0.33 -5.19 9.12
CA GLN A 344 0.21 -5.72 10.48
C GLN A 344 -0.31 -4.67 11.45
N PHE A 345 0.13 -3.41 11.31
CA PHE A 345 -0.42 -2.30 12.05
C PHE A 345 -1.92 -2.13 11.78
N ARG A 346 -2.36 -2.22 10.52
CA ARG A 346 -3.78 -2.22 10.17
C ARG A 346 -4.55 -3.30 10.91
N TYR A 347 -4.03 -4.54 10.95
CA TYR A 347 -4.71 -5.63 11.67
C TYR A 347 -4.79 -5.36 13.18
N LYS A 348 -3.73 -4.83 13.80
CA LYS A 348 -3.75 -4.40 15.20
C LYS A 348 -4.87 -3.38 15.44
N VAL A 349 -4.86 -2.29 14.68
CA VAL A 349 -5.85 -1.20 14.75
C VAL A 349 -7.28 -1.73 14.69
N VAL A 350 -7.58 -2.56 13.69
CA VAL A 350 -8.93 -3.08 13.46
C VAL A 350 -9.36 -4.07 14.57
N MET A 351 -8.45 -4.94 15.00
CA MET A 351 -8.74 -5.91 16.07
C MET A 351 -8.88 -5.25 17.45
N GLU A 352 -8.29 -4.08 17.66
CA GLU A 352 -8.45 -3.30 18.91
C GLU A 352 -9.67 -2.36 18.88
N GLY A 353 -10.51 -2.43 17.84
CA GLY A 353 -11.76 -1.69 17.75
C GLY A 353 -11.63 -0.26 17.22
N TYR A 354 -10.51 0.05 16.58
CA TYR A 354 -10.33 1.29 15.83
C TYR A 354 -10.68 1.08 14.35
N ARG A 355 -10.83 2.17 13.61
CA ARG A 355 -11.15 2.17 12.18
C ARG A 355 -9.99 2.70 11.35
N VAL A 356 -9.79 2.15 10.15
CA VAL A 356 -8.93 2.74 9.13
C VAL A 356 -9.81 3.36 8.05
N ALA A 357 -9.74 4.69 7.90
CA ALA A 357 -10.51 5.43 6.90
C ALA A 357 -9.61 5.98 5.78
N PRO A 358 -10.10 6.05 4.53
CA PRO A 358 -9.35 6.59 3.43
C PRO A 358 -9.35 8.13 3.44
N LEU A 359 -8.18 8.73 3.28
CA LEU A 359 -8.04 10.15 3.01
C LEU A 359 -7.88 10.37 1.50
N LYS A 360 -8.84 11.05 0.88
CA LYS A 360 -8.94 11.22 -0.57
C LYS A 360 -8.03 12.34 -1.09
N ILE A 361 -6.77 12.33 -0.68
CA ILE A 361 -5.72 13.20 -1.20
C ILE A 361 -4.49 12.36 -1.53
N PRO A 362 -3.77 12.63 -2.63
CA PRO A 362 -2.61 11.84 -2.99
C PRO A 362 -1.37 12.22 -2.18
N THR A 363 -0.61 11.21 -1.78
CA THR A 363 0.80 11.32 -1.43
C THR A 363 1.63 10.71 -2.55
N TRP A 364 2.67 11.42 -3.02
CA TRP A 364 3.46 11.03 -4.18
C TRP A 364 4.84 10.55 -3.77
N GLY A 365 5.06 9.24 -3.85
CA GLY A 365 6.37 8.60 -3.72
C GLY A 365 7.05 8.39 -5.07
N GLN A 366 8.33 7.98 -5.04
CA GLN A 366 9.05 7.58 -6.23
C GLN A 366 8.88 6.08 -6.49
N ALA A 367 8.69 5.74 -7.75
CA ALA A 367 8.72 4.35 -8.21
C ALA A 367 10.16 3.90 -8.48
N PRO A 368 10.44 2.58 -8.36
CA PRO A 368 11.72 2.01 -8.78
C PRO A 368 12.07 2.32 -10.23
N LEU A 369 13.34 2.61 -10.50
CA LEU A 369 13.83 2.96 -11.83
C LEU A 369 14.19 1.74 -12.69
N SER A 370 14.15 0.54 -12.14
CA SER A 370 14.40 -0.71 -12.88
C SER A 370 13.27 -1.73 -12.65
N THR A 371 13.10 -2.64 -13.59
CA THR A 371 12.17 -3.78 -13.46
C THR A 371 12.60 -4.72 -12.34
N GLN A 372 13.91 -4.92 -12.16
CA GLN A 372 14.46 -5.77 -11.11
C GLN A 372 14.15 -5.20 -9.72
N ASP A 373 14.34 -3.89 -9.50
CA ASP A 373 14.02 -3.24 -8.24
C ASP A 373 12.52 -3.28 -7.96
N SER A 374 11.69 -3.13 -9.00
CA SER A 374 10.24 -3.27 -8.88
C SER A 374 9.85 -4.68 -8.48
N TRP A 375 10.45 -5.70 -9.09
CA TRP A 375 10.24 -7.09 -8.70
C TRP A 375 10.65 -7.34 -7.25
N GLY A 376 11.82 -6.84 -6.83
CA GLY A 376 12.29 -6.92 -5.44
C GLY A 376 11.34 -6.24 -4.45
N GLN A 377 10.76 -5.10 -4.83
CA GLN A 377 9.74 -4.39 -4.03
C GLN A 377 8.48 -5.24 -3.87
N ILE A 378 7.97 -5.82 -4.97
CA ILE A 378 6.79 -6.68 -4.96
C ILE A 378 7.05 -7.96 -4.14
N ALA A 379 8.23 -8.59 -4.31
CA ALA A 379 8.62 -9.76 -3.53
C ALA A 379 8.69 -9.46 -2.02
N ARG A 380 9.11 -8.25 -1.65
CA ARG A 380 9.08 -7.79 -0.26
C ARG A 380 7.64 -7.67 0.26
N TRP A 381 6.73 -7.09 -0.51
CA TRP A 381 5.30 -6.99 -0.13
C TRP A 381 4.62 -8.36 -0.04
N ALA A 382 5.02 -9.30 -0.88
CA ALA A 382 4.51 -10.67 -0.87
C ALA A 382 4.80 -11.46 0.43
N ARG A 383 5.69 -10.95 1.29
CA ARG A 383 5.93 -11.52 2.63
C ARG A 383 4.73 -11.42 3.56
N GLY A 384 3.71 -10.66 3.18
CA GLY A 384 2.41 -10.65 3.85
C GLY A 384 1.75 -12.02 4.01
N ALA A 385 2.28 -13.07 3.36
CA ALA A 385 1.89 -14.46 3.62
C ALA A 385 1.95 -14.85 5.10
N VAL A 386 2.84 -14.22 5.90
CA VAL A 386 2.93 -14.44 7.35
C VAL A 386 1.88 -13.68 8.17
N ASP A 387 1.07 -12.82 7.56
CA ASP A 387 0.11 -11.99 8.29
C ASP A 387 -0.97 -12.82 8.98
N ALA A 388 -1.40 -13.94 8.39
CA ALA A 388 -2.37 -14.84 9.02
C ALA A 388 -1.81 -15.40 10.34
N LYS A 389 -0.55 -15.81 10.36
CA LYS A 389 0.16 -16.26 11.58
C LYS A 389 0.22 -15.14 12.62
N PHE A 390 0.57 -13.93 12.19
CA PHE A 390 0.60 -12.75 13.07
C PHE A 390 -0.77 -12.50 13.70
N ILE A 391 -1.86 -12.45 12.90
CA ILE A 391 -3.21 -12.19 13.38
C ILE A 391 -3.65 -13.22 14.42
N VAL A 392 -3.38 -14.49 14.17
CA VAL A 392 -3.73 -15.57 15.10
C VAL A 392 -2.93 -15.47 16.38
N ALA A 393 -1.63 -15.17 16.31
CA ALA A 393 -0.75 -15.03 17.46
C ALA A 393 -0.96 -13.71 18.24
N TYR A 394 -1.53 -12.69 17.63
CA TYR A 394 -1.71 -11.38 18.27
C TYR A 394 -2.64 -11.48 19.48
N ARG A 395 -2.21 -10.98 20.61
CA ARG A 395 -3.03 -10.90 21.82
C ARG A 395 -3.67 -9.52 21.92
N GLN A 396 -4.99 -9.48 21.73
CA GLN A 396 -5.75 -8.23 21.86
C GLN A 396 -5.64 -7.69 23.29
N ARG A 397 -5.42 -6.38 23.41
CA ARG A 397 -5.41 -5.67 24.71
C ARG A 397 -6.84 -5.42 25.19
N PHE A 398 -7.72 -5.08 24.26
CA PHE A 398 -9.11 -4.77 24.54
C PHE A 398 -9.99 -5.89 23.98
N ARG A 399 -10.47 -6.78 24.84
CA ARG A 399 -11.48 -7.77 24.49
C ARG A 399 -12.87 -7.10 24.54
N ASP A 400 -13.22 -6.34 23.52
CA ASP A 400 -14.57 -5.81 23.40
C ASP A 400 -15.48 -6.87 22.76
N ARG A 401 -16.48 -7.33 23.51
CA ARG A 401 -17.50 -8.28 23.01
C ARG A 401 -18.39 -7.68 21.92
N ARG A 402 -18.34 -6.36 21.72
CA ARG A 402 -19.13 -5.62 20.72
C ARG A 402 -18.42 -5.44 19.38
N LEU A 403 -17.20 -5.96 19.23
CA LEU A 403 -16.49 -5.87 17.94
C LEU A 403 -17.33 -6.53 16.83
N PRO A 404 -17.53 -5.85 15.69
CA PRO A 404 -18.17 -6.47 14.52
C PRO A 404 -17.48 -7.78 14.18
N ILE A 405 -18.25 -8.81 13.80
CA ILE A 405 -17.70 -10.12 13.37
C ILE A 405 -16.62 -9.94 12.30
N ALA A 406 -16.82 -8.94 11.42
CA ALA A 406 -15.84 -8.56 10.38
C ALA A 406 -14.45 -8.23 10.92
N ASN A 407 -14.32 -7.80 12.18
CA ASN A 407 -13.08 -7.41 12.84
C ASN A 407 -12.51 -8.53 13.73
N SER A 408 -13.20 -9.66 13.81
CA SER A 408 -12.74 -10.83 14.57
C SER A 408 -11.49 -11.46 13.95
N LYS A 409 -10.64 -12.05 14.79
CA LYS A 409 -9.41 -12.71 14.35
C LYS A 409 -9.61 -13.73 13.22
N PRO A 410 -10.58 -14.66 13.29
CA PRO A 410 -10.79 -15.64 12.22
C PRO A 410 -11.08 -14.97 10.87
N VAL A 411 -11.92 -13.94 10.87
CA VAL A 411 -12.27 -13.21 9.63
C VAL A 411 -11.08 -12.43 9.11
N GLN A 412 -10.30 -11.79 9.98
CA GLN A 412 -9.09 -11.08 9.56
C GLN A 412 -8.02 -12.05 9.05
N ALA A 413 -7.84 -13.21 9.67
CA ALA A 413 -6.92 -14.25 9.20
C ALA A 413 -7.34 -14.79 7.82
N LEU A 414 -8.63 -15.08 7.62
CA LEU A 414 -9.15 -15.49 6.32
C LEU A 414 -8.95 -14.40 5.26
N ARG A 415 -9.21 -13.13 5.59
CA ARG A 415 -8.94 -12.00 4.68
C ARG A 415 -7.46 -11.90 4.31
N ALA A 416 -6.56 -12.10 5.27
CA ALA A 416 -5.12 -12.09 5.01
C ALA A 416 -4.71 -13.25 4.09
N LEU A 417 -5.23 -14.46 4.30
CA LEU A 417 -5.02 -15.61 3.43
C LEU A 417 -5.47 -15.32 2.00
N LEU A 418 -6.70 -14.87 1.84
CA LEU A 418 -7.27 -14.56 0.52
C LEU A 418 -6.52 -13.39 -0.16
N ALA A 419 -6.18 -12.33 0.58
CA ALA A 419 -5.43 -11.20 0.05
C ALA A 419 -4.05 -11.62 -0.49
N ASN A 420 -3.42 -12.64 0.09
CA ASN A 420 -2.14 -13.16 -0.35
C ASN A 420 -2.24 -14.24 -1.45
N ALA A 421 -3.34 -15.00 -1.50
CA ALA A 421 -3.57 -16.01 -2.54
C ALA A 421 -4.13 -15.39 -3.84
N MET A 422 -4.95 -14.35 -3.73
CA MET A 422 -5.63 -13.74 -4.88
C MET A 422 -4.70 -13.16 -5.96
N PRO A 423 -3.64 -12.38 -5.66
CA PRO A 423 -2.83 -11.78 -6.71
C PRO A 423 -2.18 -12.79 -7.68
N PRO A 424 -1.57 -13.92 -7.23
CA PRO A 424 -1.13 -14.94 -8.15
C PRO A 424 -2.28 -15.55 -8.97
N LEU A 425 -3.42 -15.81 -8.36
CA LEU A 425 -4.59 -16.38 -9.02
C LEU A 425 -5.15 -15.48 -10.12
N THR A 426 -5.22 -14.18 -9.85
CA THR A 426 -5.76 -13.19 -10.82
C THR A 426 -5.01 -13.18 -12.13
N VAL A 427 -3.83 -13.74 -12.14
CA VAL A 427 -2.93 -13.77 -13.28
C VAL A 427 -2.77 -15.16 -13.86
N LEU A 428 -2.43 -16.10 -12.98
CA LEU A 428 -2.11 -17.45 -13.43
C LEU A 428 -3.35 -18.19 -13.93
N LEU A 429 -4.50 -17.94 -13.30
CA LEU A 429 -5.72 -18.64 -13.71
C LEU A 429 -6.22 -18.19 -15.10
N PRO A 430 -6.31 -16.88 -15.45
CA PRO A 430 -6.59 -16.48 -16.82
C PRO A 430 -5.56 -17.00 -17.82
N ALA A 431 -4.27 -16.92 -17.49
CA ALA A 431 -3.21 -17.44 -18.36
C ALA A 431 -3.35 -18.95 -18.59
N GLN A 432 -3.62 -19.70 -17.53
CA GLN A 432 -3.88 -21.14 -17.60
C GLN A 432 -5.13 -21.46 -18.44
N LEU A 433 -6.22 -20.73 -18.25
CA LEU A 433 -7.45 -20.90 -19.02
C LEU A 433 -7.21 -20.65 -20.52
N ILE A 434 -6.46 -19.62 -20.87
CA ILE A 434 -6.07 -19.31 -22.25
C ILE A 434 -5.18 -20.43 -22.81
N LEU A 435 -4.11 -20.79 -22.09
CA LEU A 435 -3.14 -21.78 -22.53
C LEU A 435 -3.81 -23.16 -22.77
N ILE A 436 -4.62 -23.62 -21.83
CA ILE A 436 -5.32 -24.89 -21.95
C ILE A 436 -6.33 -24.84 -23.11
N SER A 437 -6.99 -23.69 -23.34
CA SER A 437 -7.88 -23.54 -24.50
C SER A 437 -7.15 -23.65 -25.83
N TRP A 438 -5.88 -23.24 -25.89
CA TRP A 438 -5.04 -23.34 -27.10
C TRP A 438 -4.45 -24.74 -27.29
N ILE A 439 -4.05 -25.41 -26.20
CA ILE A 439 -3.41 -26.74 -26.25
C ILE A 439 -4.46 -27.86 -26.36
N SER A 440 -5.67 -27.63 -25.85
CA SER A 440 -6.73 -28.66 -25.82
C SER A 440 -7.05 -29.31 -27.19
N PRO A 441 -7.04 -28.58 -28.32
CA PRO A 441 -7.18 -29.23 -29.63
C PRO A 441 -6.06 -30.22 -29.95
N CYS A 442 -4.81 -29.87 -29.59
CA CYS A 442 -3.64 -30.71 -29.87
C CYS A 442 -3.55 -31.93 -28.94
N VAL A 443 -4.08 -31.86 -27.74
CA VAL A 443 -4.04 -32.96 -26.75
C VAL A 443 -5.18 -33.94 -26.97
N ARG A 444 -6.26 -33.53 -27.65
CA ARG A 444 -7.43 -34.38 -27.93
C ARG A 444 -7.09 -35.60 -28.78
N ASP A 445 -6.12 -35.46 -29.70
CA ASP A 445 -5.71 -36.52 -30.61
C ASP A 445 -4.72 -37.51 -29.99
N VAL A 446 -4.15 -37.20 -28.82
CA VAL A 446 -3.12 -38.03 -28.17
C VAL A 446 -3.67 -38.89 -27.03
N TRP A 447 -4.89 -38.63 -26.52
CA TRP A 447 -5.43 -39.37 -25.37
C TRP A 447 -6.50 -40.38 -25.81
N PRO A 448 -6.26 -41.69 -25.69
CA PRO A 448 -7.25 -42.70 -26.08
C PRO A 448 -8.47 -42.65 -25.16
N THR A 449 -9.66 -42.55 -25.77
CA THR A 449 -10.93 -42.70 -25.06
C THR A 449 -11.10 -44.15 -24.57
N PRO A 450 -11.41 -44.37 -23.27
CA PRO A 450 -11.66 -45.74 -22.81
C PRO A 450 -12.97 -46.30 -23.40
N VAL A 451 -12.84 -47.44 -24.02
CA VAL A 451 -13.86 -48.20 -24.72
C VAL A 451 -14.77 -48.96 -23.73
N PHE A 452 -15.87 -48.37 -23.27
CA PHE A 452 -16.84 -49.10 -22.44
C PHE A 452 -18.34 -48.76 -22.68
N LEU A 453 -18.70 -48.22 -23.84
CA LEU A 453 -20.12 -48.02 -24.18
C LEU A 453 -20.34 -48.33 -25.65
N SER A 454 -21.56 -48.86 -25.99
CA SER A 454 -21.88 -49.25 -27.38
C SER A 454 -21.69 -48.08 -28.36
N PRO A 455 -21.15 -48.32 -29.55
CA PRO A 455 -20.73 -47.28 -30.49
C PRO A 455 -21.83 -46.28 -30.86
N ASP A 456 -23.07 -46.73 -30.99
CA ASP A 456 -24.17 -45.89 -31.48
C ASP A 456 -24.73 -44.91 -30.47
N VAL A 457 -24.81 -45.29 -29.20
CA VAL A 457 -25.23 -44.40 -28.11
C VAL A 457 -24.13 -43.40 -27.78
N LEU A 458 -22.87 -43.83 -27.93
CA LEU A 458 -21.71 -42.95 -27.78
C LEU A 458 -21.69 -41.90 -28.89
N ALA A 459 -21.94 -42.28 -30.16
CA ALA A 459 -21.91 -41.38 -31.31
C ALA A 459 -22.96 -40.28 -31.22
N LEU A 460 -24.21 -40.58 -30.84
CA LEU A 460 -25.27 -39.57 -30.67
C LEU A 460 -25.03 -38.66 -29.47
N LYS A 461 -24.63 -39.26 -28.37
CA LYS A 461 -24.31 -38.50 -27.14
C LYS A 461 -23.03 -37.65 -27.30
N HIS A 462 -22.06 -38.15 -28.07
CA HIS A 462 -20.87 -37.39 -28.42
C HIS A 462 -21.15 -36.29 -29.44
N ALA A 463 -21.99 -36.50 -30.45
CA ALA A 463 -22.34 -35.46 -31.42
C ALA A 463 -23.06 -34.27 -30.75
N GLY A 464 -24.07 -34.55 -29.93
CA GLY A 464 -24.79 -33.49 -29.20
C GLY A 464 -23.93 -32.77 -28.18
N ARG A 465 -23.09 -33.51 -27.43
CA ARG A 465 -22.15 -32.92 -26.48
C ARG A 465 -21.02 -32.16 -27.15
N SER A 466 -20.49 -32.71 -28.26
CA SER A 466 -19.45 -32.06 -29.05
C SER A 466 -19.95 -30.73 -29.63
N LEU A 467 -21.17 -30.69 -30.13
CA LEU A 467 -21.77 -29.47 -30.65
C LEU A 467 -21.98 -28.43 -29.54
N CYS A 468 -22.51 -28.86 -28.40
CA CYS A 468 -22.72 -27.98 -27.24
C CYS A 468 -21.39 -27.43 -26.71
N VAL A 469 -20.36 -28.25 -26.58
CA VAL A 469 -19.03 -27.84 -26.13
C VAL A 469 -18.37 -26.93 -27.15
N SER A 470 -18.50 -27.21 -28.44
CA SER A 470 -17.96 -26.37 -29.50
C SER A 470 -18.66 -25.00 -29.54
N THR A 471 -19.98 -24.98 -29.40
CA THR A 471 -20.76 -23.74 -29.32
C THR A 471 -20.38 -22.91 -28.10
N MET A 472 -20.26 -23.55 -26.95
CA MET A 472 -19.82 -22.91 -25.72
C MET A 472 -18.39 -22.38 -25.83
N ALA A 473 -17.49 -23.12 -26.47
CA ALA A 473 -16.12 -22.68 -26.69
C ALA A 473 -16.03 -21.47 -27.63
N VAL A 474 -16.79 -21.49 -28.72
CA VAL A 474 -16.91 -20.36 -29.66
C VAL A 474 -17.53 -19.16 -28.97
N PHE A 475 -18.64 -19.35 -28.25
CA PHE A 475 -19.26 -18.30 -27.48
C PHE A 475 -18.28 -17.68 -26.47
N ASN A 476 -17.56 -18.48 -25.71
CA ASN A 476 -16.55 -18.01 -24.77
C ASN A 476 -15.44 -17.23 -25.49
N LEU A 477 -14.97 -17.68 -26.65
CA LEU A 477 -13.94 -16.98 -27.43
C LEU A 477 -14.44 -15.62 -27.93
N VAL A 478 -15.64 -15.59 -28.51
CA VAL A 478 -16.27 -14.35 -29.00
C VAL A 478 -16.51 -13.39 -27.84
N PHE A 479 -17.10 -13.88 -26.74
CA PHE A 479 -17.34 -13.10 -25.54
C PHE A 479 -16.04 -12.54 -24.97
N GLN A 480 -14.99 -13.36 -24.81
CA GLN A 480 -13.69 -12.91 -24.33
C GLN A 480 -13.08 -11.84 -25.24
N THR A 481 -13.19 -12.02 -26.58
CA THR A 481 -12.67 -11.06 -27.55
C THR A 481 -13.39 -9.73 -27.46
N ILE A 482 -14.73 -9.74 -27.42
CA ILE A 482 -15.54 -8.52 -27.28
C ILE A 482 -15.21 -7.82 -25.99
N VAL A 483 -15.15 -8.54 -24.90
CA VAL A 483 -14.90 -7.96 -23.58
C VAL A 483 -13.47 -7.45 -23.46
N LEU A 484 -12.48 -8.21 -23.92
CA LEU A 484 -11.09 -7.77 -23.91
C LEU A 484 -10.92 -6.51 -24.75
N THR A 485 -11.50 -6.46 -25.93
CA THR A 485 -11.45 -5.29 -26.81
C THR A 485 -12.17 -4.10 -26.17
N SER A 486 -13.40 -4.28 -25.69
CA SER A 486 -14.19 -3.23 -25.06
C SER A 486 -13.51 -2.70 -23.78
N SER A 487 -13.01 -3.58 -22.93
CA SER A 487 -12.31 -3.19 -21.71
C SER A 487 -10.99 -2.47 -22.01
N THR A 488 -10.30 -2.86 -23.08
CA THR A 488 -9.07 -2.21 -23.54
C THR A 488 -9.37 -0.81 -24.07
N LEU A 489 -10.37 -0.65 -24.93
CA LEU A 489 -10.80 0.66 -25.46
C LEU A 489 -11.28 1.58 -24.33
N LEU A 490 -12.09 1.06 -23.41
CA LEU A 490 -12.53 1.80 -22.24
C LEU A 490 -11.34 2.18 -21.36
N GLY A 491 -10.40 1.27 -21.15
CA GLY A 491 -9.16 1.52 -20.43
C GLY A 491 -8.32 2.64 -21.04
N MET A 492 -8.23 2.72 -22.37
CA MET A 492 -7.50 3.80 -23.07
C MET A 492 -8.04 5.19 -22.77
N VAL A 493 -9.33 5.31 -22.53
CA VAL A 493 -9.98 6.59 -22.22
C VAL A 493 -10.00 6.82 -20.72
N VAL A 494 -10.45 5.82 -19.96
CA VAL A 494 -10.70 5.95 -18.52
C VAL A 494 -9.42 6.06 -17.72
N VAL A 495 -8.38 5.27 -18.04
CA VAL A 495 -7.12 5.27 -17.28
C VAL A 495 -6.40 6.62 -17.37
N PRO A 496 -6.14 7.20 -18.56
CA PRO A 496 -5.54 8.53 -18.66
C PRO A 496 -6.42 9.62 -18.04
N TYR A 497 -7.72 9.57 -18.26
CA TYR A 497 -8.68 10.53 -17.69
C TYR A 497 -8.66 10.51 -16.17
N THR A 498 -8.59 9.32 -15.57
CA THR A 498 -8.58 9.14 -14.12
C THR A 498 -7.26 9.57 -13.49
N LEU A 499 -6.13 9.18 -14.10
CA LEU A 499 -4.82 9.31 -13.48
C LEU A 499 -4.09 10.60 -13.79
N LYS A 500 -4.31 11.20 -14.97
CA LYS A 500 -3.60 12.41 -15.39
C LYS A 500 -3.57 13.53 -14.34
N PRO A 501 -4.68 13.86 -13.66
CA PRO A 501 -4.66 14.91 -12.62
C PRO A 501 -3.99 14.48 -11.32
N ILE A 502 -3.83 13.16 -11.08
CA ILE A 502 -3.26 12.59 -9.85
C ILE A 502 -1.75 12.36 -9.99
N ILE A 503 -1.25 12.22 -11.22
CA ILE A 503 0.19 12.05 -11.48
C ILE A 503 0.91 13.35 -11.17
N TYR A 504 1.87 13.30 -10.24
CA TYR A 504 2.67 14.46 -9.84
C TYR A 504 3.52 15.01 -10.99
N GLN A 505 4.21 14.12 -11.70
CA GLN A 505 5.11 14.52 -12.78
C GLN A 505 4.35 14.72 -14.10
N ARG A 506 4.43 15.91 -14.67
CA ARG A 506 3.93 16.17 -16.02
C ARG A 506 4.80 15.47 -17.07
N PRO A 507 4.23 15.11 -18.25
CA PRO A 507 5.02 14.59 -19.36
C PRO A 507 6.13 15.58 -19.74
N PRO A 508 7.31 15.10 -20.19
CA PRO A 508 8.37 15.98 -20.65
C PRO A 508 7.89 16.94 -21.76
N ARG A 509 8.21 18.22 -21.66
CA ARG A 509 7.78 19.25 -22.63
C ARG A 509 8.15 18.91 -24.08
N ARG A 510 9.29 18.18 -24.29
CA ARG A 510 9.75 17.70 -25.60
C ARG A 510 8.87 16.61 -26.21
N TRP A 511 7.95 16.02 -25.43
CA TRP A 511 7.05 15.01 -25.96
C TRP A 511 5.91 15.69 -26.71
N ARG A 512 5.77 15.37 -28.00
CA ARG A 512 4.61 15.75 -28.77
C ARG A 512 3.38 15.00 -28.23
N ARG A 513 2.18 15.57 -28.41
CA ARG A 513 0.91 14.96 -27.95
C ARG A 513 0.75 13.50 -28.41
N GLY A 514 1.18 13.20 -29.66
CA GLY A 514 1.15 11.84 -30.21
C GLY A 514 2.04 10.85 -29.42
N ARG A 515 3.22 11.27 -28.95
CA ARG A 515 4.08 10.41 -28.12
C ARG A 515 3.47 10.14 -26.75
N THR A 516 2.86 11.13 -26.13
CA THR A 516 2.16 10.95 -24.87
C THR A 516 0.97 9.99 -25.03
N PHE A 517 0.21 10.14 -26.13
CA PHE A 517 -0.86 9.21 -26.50
C PHE A 517 -0.33 7.79 -26.70
N LEU A 518 0.78 7.61 -27.43
CA LEU A 518 1.39 6.32 -27.67
C LEU A 518 1.84 5.64 -26.37
N GLU A 519 2.36 6.41 -25.41
CA GLU A 519 2.74 5.86 -24.09
C GLU A 519 1.51 5.42 -23.28
N TRP A 520 0.39 6.14 -23.34
CA TRP A 520 -0.87 5.71 -22.77
C TRP A 520 -1.44 4.49 -23.50
N PHE A 521 -1.37 4.48 -24.82
CA PHE A 521 -1.77 3.35 -25.64
C PHE A 521 -0.97 2.09 -25.27
N ARG A 522 0.36 2.21 -25.18
CA ARG A 522 1.22 1.11 -24.72
C ARG A 522 0.86 0.62 -23.34
N LEU A 523 0.52 1.51 -22.41
CA LEU A 523 0.10 1.16 -21.05
C LEU A 523 -1.17 0.31 -21.02
N VAL A 524 -2.10 0.58 -21.90
CA VAL A 524 -3.42 -0.06 -21.89
C VAL A 524 -3.49 -1.26 -22.82
N PHE A 525 -2.81 -1.18 -23.97
CA PHE A 525 -2.99 -2.11 -25.08
C PHE A 525 -1.98 -3.24 -25.13
N THR A 526 -0.89 -3.17 -24.39
CA THR A 526 0.11 -4.21 -24.54
C THR A 526 -0.26 -5.44 -23.70
N PRO A 527 -0.01 -6.68 -24.22
CA PRO A 527 0.03 -7.92 -23.44
C PRO A 527 0.92 -7.82 -22.19
N ILE A 528 1.63 -6.73 -22.05
CA ILE A 528 2.37 -6.25 -20.88
C ILE A 528 1.48 -6.16 -19.64
N ASN A 529 0.17 -5.96 -19.74
CA ASN A 529 -0.73 -6.20 -18.63
C ASN A 529 -0.60 -7.64 -18.11
N LEU A 530 -0.50 -8.60 -18.99
CA LEU A 530 -0.13 -9.96 -18.62
C LEU A 530 1.26 -10.01 -17.94
N HIS A 531 2.23 -9.26 -18.45
CA HIS A 531 3.59 -9.26 -17.91
C HIS A 531 3.70 -8.60 -16.55
N ASN A 532 2.98 -7.51 -16.30
CA ASN A 532 2.94 -6.89 -14.99
C ASN A 532 2.31 -7.81 -13.94
N TYR A 533 1.26 -8.43 -14.31
CA TYR A 533 0.65 -9.49 -13.51
C TYR A 533 1.61 -10.68 -13.37
N PHE A 534 2.35 -11.07 -14.39
CA PHE A 534 3.37 -12.11 -14.31
C PHE A 534 4.46 -11.75 -13.30
N LEU A 535 4.97 -10.51 -13.31
CA LEU A 535 5.92 -10.04 -12.32
C LEU A 535 5.37 -10.12 -10.90
N MET A 536 4.14 -9.69 -10.70
CA MET A 536 3.49 -9.73 -9.39
C MET A 536 3.24 -11.18 -8.96
N ALA A 537 2.73 -12.03 -9.85
CA ALA A 537 2.49 -13.44 -9.56
C ALA A 537 3.79 -14.20 -9.31
N THR A 538 4.82 -14.01 -10.14
CA THR A 538 6.11 -14.69 -9.97
C THR A 538 6.82 -14.25 -8.70
N ALA A 539 6.82 -12.96 -8.38
CA ALA A 539 7.43 -12.46 -7.15
C ALA A 539 6.72 -13.02 -5.90
N GLN A 540 5.39 -13.10 -5.93
CA GLN A 540 4.61 -13.67 -4.83
C GLN A 540 4.80 -15.17 -4.71
N LEU A 541 4.69 -15.93 -5.81
CA LEU A 541 4.91 -17.38 -5.81
C LEU A 541 6.33 -17.72 -5.37
N TYR A 542 7.32 -16.99 -5.85
CA TYR A 542 8.71 -17.16 -5.41
C TYR A 542 8.85 -16.97 -3.91
N THR A 543 8.28 -15.90 -3.36
CA THR A 543 8.37 -15.61 -1.93
C THR A 543 7.58 -16.62 -1.10
N GLN A 544 6.36 -16.97 -1.52
CA GLN A 544 5.53 -17.97 -0.87
C GLN A 544 6.15 -19.38 -0.98
N GLY A 545 6.72 -19.73 -2.14
CA GLY A 545 7.43 -20.98 -2.34
C GLY A 545 8.66 -21.11 -1.45
N LYS A 546 9.47 -20.05 -1.32
CA LYS A 546 10.57 -20.04 -0.35
C LYS A 546 10.09 -20.25 1.09
N LEU A 547 9.02 -19.55 1.49
CA LEU A 547 8.39 -19.76 2.79
C LEU A 547 7.91 -21.20 2.94
N ALA A 548 7.27 -21.77 1.92
CA ALA A 548 6.80 -23.16 1.94
C ALA A 548 7.94 -24.16 2.10
N LEU A 549 9.07 -23.94 1.47
CA LEU A 549 10.26 -24.79 1.57
C LEU A 549 11.12 -24.53 2.82
N GLY A 550 10.77 -23.56 3.67
CA GLY A 550 11.58 -23.20 4.84
C GLY A 550 12.86 -22.45 4.51
N LEU A 551 12.99 -21.97 3.28
CA LEU A 551 14.18 -21.26 2.85
C LEU A 551 14.20 -19.82 3.42
N PRO A 552 15.38 -19.29 3.79
CA PRO A 552 15.49 -17.93 4.28
C PRO A 552 15.06 -16.95 3.20
N ILE A 553 14.20 -16.01 3.57
CA ILE A 553 13.88 -14.88 2.72
C ILE A 553 14.96 -13.83 2.97
N THR A 554 15.95 -13.79 2.08
CA THR A 554 17.03 -12.81 2.14
C THR A 554 16.46 -11.38 2.10
N HIS A 555 17.03 -10.49 2.91
CA HIS A 555 16.74 -9.06 2.81
C HIS A 555 17.09 -8.58 1.40
N THR A 556 16.09 -8.23 0.62
CA THR A 556 16.33 -7.45 -0.58
C THR A 556 16.77 -6.05 -0.13
N PRO A 557 17.91 -5.54 -0.63
CA PRO A 557 18.36 -4.20 -0.30
C PRO A 557 17.25 -3.17 -0.62
N VAL A 558 17.29 -2.05 0.08
CA VAL A 558 16.40 -0.90 -0.18
C VAL A 558 16.47 -0.60 -1.68
N THR A 559 15.32 -0.53 -2.33
CA THR A 559 15.22 -0.22 -3.75
C THR A 559 16.00 1.06 -4.04
N ARG A 560 16.97 1.00 -4.91
CA ARG A 560 17.66 2.21 -5.41
C ARG A 560 16.64 3.05 -6.17
N LYS A 561 16.42 4.26 -5.69
CA LYS A 561 15.45 5.22 -6.25
C LYS A 561 16.15 6.36 -6.97
#